data_27c9bcb96892da8628e95c51ea614a9e
#
_entry.id   27c9bcb96892da8628e95c51ea614a9e
#
_cell.length_a   1.000
_cell.length_b   1.000
_cell.length_c   1.000
_cell.angle_alpha   90.00
_cell.angle_beta   90.00
_cell.angle_gamma   90.00
#
_symmetry.space_group_name_H-M   'P 1'
#
loop_
_entity.id
_entity.type
_entity.pdbx_description
1 polymer ?
#
loop_
_entity_poly.entity_id
_entity_poly.type
_entity_poly.pdbx_seq_one_letter_code
_entity_poly.pdbx_strand_id
1 'polypeptide(L)'
;MSVRNIKLTIAYDGTEYHGWQIQPGFRTVQGVLAEAIGGLLGCKVRVCGASRTDAGVNALGQVGLVQIDSPIPTENLAKAITDRLPPDMAVVEAVEVPLGFDVIGAVKSKLYHYTIYNGAIRPVLHIRRCWHIATKLDTAAMDAAARLLVGTKDFKSFAAGDDKREDTVRTIFRCDVYSSNEKRLTAENTESAEKKINHELTRTDTNKRANNELVRIRETSWQKSPLSATPAGSAVMKSERNTQNENDWIYVDVEGNSFLYNMVRNIVGTLVEVGISRWKPEKINEILEAKDRTAAGPLAPAAGLCLVHIEY
;
A
#
# COMPACT_ATOMS: atom_id res chain seq x y z
N MET A 1 -26.57 24.16 -11.18
CA MET A 1 -25.48 23.29 -11.67
C MET A 1 -25.86 21.85 -11.39
N SER A 2 -25.35 20.87 -12.12
CA SER A 2 -25.74 19.47 -11.87
C SER A 2 -24.84 18.84 -10.81
N VAL A 3 -25.45 18.13 -9.86
CA VAL A 3 -24.73 17.37 -8.84
C VAL A 3 -23.95 16.23 -9.51
N ARG A 4 -22.68 16.06 -9.15
CA ARG A 4 -21.76 15.05 -9.67
C ARG A 4 -21.16 14.22 -8.55
N ASN A 5 -20.95 12.93 -8.79
CA ASN A 5 -20.16 12.07 -7.93
C ASN A 5 -18.72 12.01 -8.43
N ILE A 6 -17.78 12.37 -7.58
CA ILE A 6 -16.35 12.35 -7.91
C ILE A 6 -15.65 11.27 -7.07
N LYS A 7 -15.07 10.31 -7.76
CA LYS A 7 -14.15 9.33 -7.19
C LYS A 7 -12.75 9.95 -7.15
N LEU A 8 -12.17 10.02 -5.96
CA LEU A 8 -10.84 10.56 -5.70
C LEU A 8 -9.87 9.42 -5.38
N THR A 9 -8.72 9.39 -6.03
CA THR A 9 -7.57 8.57 -5.60
C THR A 9 -6.67 9.44 -4.73
N ILE A 10 -6.36 8.99 -3.51
CA ILE A 10 -5.72 9.79 -2.46
C ILE A 10 -4.46 9.09 -1.98
N ALA A 11 -3.34 9.84 -1.95
CA ALA A 11 -2.10 9.42 -1.32
C ALA A 11 -1.87 10.20 -0.03
N TYR A 12 -1.37 9.54 1.02
CA TYR A 12 -1.00 10.19 2.28
C TYR A 12 0.07 9.42 3.07
N ASP A 13 0.89 10.17 3.79
CA ASP A 13 1.71 9.67 4.88
C ASP A 13 0.85 9.64 6.15
N GLY A 14 0.55 8.44 6.63
CA GLY A 14 -0.37 8.21 7.75
C GLY A 14 0.20 8.53 9.12
N THR A 15 1.50 8.85 9.22
CA THR A 15 2.24 8.98 10.49
C THR A 15 1.55 9.89 11.51
N GLU A 16 1.02 11.03 11.06
CA GLU A 16 0.39 12.04 11.92
C GLU A 16 -1.15 11.96 11.93
N TYR A 17 -1.72 10.84 11.42
CA TYR A 17 -3.17 10.64 11.35
C TYR A 17 -3.62 9.49 12.26
N HIS A 18 -4.75 9.71 12.93
CA HIS A 18 -5.47 8.67 13.69
C HIS A 18 -6.36 7.79 12.77
N GLY A 19 -5.78 7.41 11.63
CA GLY A 19 -6.44 6.60 10.61
C GLY A 19 -7.35 7.38 9.68
N TRP A 20 -8.11 6.64 8.88
CA TRP A 20 -9.01 7.20 7.90
C TRP A 20 -10.23 7.90 8.52
N GLN A 21 -10.98 7.17 9.35
CA GLN A 21 -12.33 7.55 9.80
C GLN A 21 -12.31 8.76 10.73
N ILE A 22 -13.20 9.74 10.49
CA ILE A 22 -13.40 10.90 11.37
C ILE A 22 -13.69 10.43 12.81
N GLN A 23 -12.95 10.99 13.76
CA GLN A 23 -13.09 10.79 15.19
C GLN A 23 -13.01 12.16 15.89
N PRO A 24 -13.92 12.46 16.83
CA PRO A 24 -13.89 13.73 17.56
C PRO A 24 -12.54 13.95 18.27
N GLY A 25 -11.94 15.13 18.09
CA GLY A 25 -10.69 15.51 18.74
C GLY A 25 -9.41 14.96 18.10
N PHE A 26 -9.50 14.17 17.04
CA PHE A 26 -8.35 13.60 16.35
C PHE A 26 -8.21 14.08 14.91
N ARG A 27 -6.95 14.25 14.47
CA ARG A 27 -6.61 14.51 13.09
C ARG A 27 -6.76 13.20 12.29
N THR A 28 -7.67 13.16 11.33
CA THR A 28 -7.97 11.97 10.51
C THR A 28 -7.90 12.32 9.03
N VAL A 29 -7.59 11.34 8.18
CA VAL A 29 -7.48 11.53 6.73
C VAL A 29 -8.80 12.04 6.14
N GLN A 30 -9.91 11.41 6.49
CA GLN A 30 -11.26 11.78 6.02
C GLN A 30 -11.65 13.19 6.47
N GLY A 31 -11.28 13.59 7.70
CA GLY A 31 -11.58 14.91 8.25
C GLY A 31 -10.83 16.01 7.51
N VAL A 32 -9.53 15.86 7.35
CA VAL A 32 -8.67 16.83 6.64
C VAL A 32 -9.09 16.96 5.17
N LEU A 33 -9.39 15.84 4.51
CA LEU A 33 -9.87 15.86 3.12
C LEU A 33 -11.23 16.56 2.98
N ALA A 34 -12.18 16.26 3.88
CA ALA A 34 -13.49 16.89 3.86
C ALA A 34 -13.42 18.39 4.13
N GLU A 35 -12.54 18.83 5.02
CA GLU A 35 -12.30 20.25 5.31
C GLU A 35 -11.70 20.97 4.08
N ALA A 36 -10.70 20.40 3.44
CA ALA A 36 -10.06 20.97 2.25
C ALA A 36 -11.06 21.12 1.09
N ILE A 37 -11.86 20.09 0.83
CA ILE A 37 -12.92 20.13 -0.21
C ILE A 37 -14.00 21.14 0.19
N GLY A 38 -14.44 21.15 1.44
CA GLY A 38 -15.44 22.10 1.93
C GLY A 38 -14.98 23.55 1.81
N GLY A 39 -13.72 23.83 2.11
CA GLY A 39 -13.09 25.15 1.91
C GLY A 39 -12.97 25.54 0.45
N LEU A 40 -12.78 24.58 -0.48
CA LEU A 40 -12.78 24.82 -1.92
C LEU A 40 -14.15 25.20 -2.45
N LEU A 41 -15.19 24.52 -1.96
CA LEU A 41 -16.56 24.62 -2.47
C LEU A 41 -17.43 25.62 -1.70
N GLY A 42 -16.97 26.13 -0.55
CA GLY A 42 -17.75 27.01 0.33
C GLY A 42 -18.92 26.32 1.04
N CYS A 43 -18.92 24.99 1.12
CA CYS A 43 -20.00 24.21 1.76
C CYS A 43 -19.45 22.97 2.48
N LYS A 44 -20.22 22.41 3.43
CA LYS A 44 -19.86 21.16 4.07
C LYS A 44 -20.01 19.99 3.09
N VAL A 45 -19.01 19.12 3.04
CA VAL A 45 -19.03 17.91 2.20
C VAL A 45 -18.84 16.66 3.05
N ARG A 46 -19.35 15.54 2.54
CA ARG A 46 -19.12 14.21 3.10
C ARG A 46 -18.29 13.40 2.12
N VAL A 47 -17.18 12.82 2.60
CA VAL A 47 -16.35 11.90 1.84
C VAL A 47 -16.62 10.48 2.33
N CYS A 48 -16.98 9.55 1.43
CA CYS A 48 -17.10 8.13 1.72
C CYS A 48 -15.83 7.40 1.28
N GLY A 49 -15.13 6.71 2.18
CA GLY A 49 -13.92 5.96 1.86
C GLY A 49 -14.20 4.50 1.48
N ALA A 50 -13.48 3.96 0.52
CA ALA A 50 -13.55 2.56 0.10
C ALA A 50 -12.92 1.59 1.12
N SER A 51 -11.94 2.07 1.87
CA SER A 51 -11.26 1.29 2.90
C SER A 51 -10.99 2.15 4.13
N ARG A 52 -11.07 1.55 5.32
CA ARG A 52 -10.55 2.17 6.53
C ARG A 52 -9.11 1.73 6.71
N THR A 53 -8.22 2.69 6.92
CA THR A 53 -6.83 2.47 7.34
C THR A 53 -6.68 2.82 8.80
N ASP A 54 -5.85 2.09 9.54
CA ASP A 54 -5.58 2.33 10.95
C ASP A 54 -4.71 3.56 11.16
N ALA A 55 -4.58 4.02 12.41
CA ALA A 55 -3.65 5.08 12.77
C ALA A 55 -2.21 4.72 12.35
N GLY A 56 -1.52 5.65 11.71
CA GLY A 56 -0.15 5.47 11.24
C GLY A 56 0.01 4.69 9.93
N VAL A 57 -1.08 4.20 9.31
CA VAL A 57 -1.03 3.45 8.05
C VAL A 57 -1.01 4.43 6.87
N ASN A 58 -0.09 4.19 5.93
CA ASN A 58 0.10 4.98 4.71
C ASN A 58 -0.84 4.55 3.58
N ALA A 59 -1.02 5.39 2.58
CA ALA A 59 -1.67 5.00 1.33
C ALA A 59 -1.09 5.74 0.12
N LEU A 60 -1.06 5.03 -1.02
CA LEU A 60 -0.80 5.58 -2.35
C LEU A 60 -2.05 5.61 -3.21
N GLY A 61 -3.03 4.75 -2.91
CA GLY A 61 -4.21 4.54 -3.72
C GLY A 61 -5.49 4.35 -2.88
N GLN A 62 -5.66 5.08 -1.77
CA GLN A 62 -6.95 5.14 -1.08
C GLN A 62 -7.99 5.78 -1.98
N VAL A 63 -9.22 5.28 -1.94
CA VAL A 63 -10.32 5.85 -2.73
C VAL A 63 -11.36 6.49 -1.83
N GLY A 64 -11.71 7.74 -2.16
CA GLY A 64 -12.80 8.50 -1.56
C GLY A 64 -13.85 8.88 -2.61
N LEU A 65 -15.12 8.82 -2.25
CA LEU A 65 -16.24 9.32 -3.05
C LEU A 65 -16.79 10.57 -2.41
N VAL A 66 -16.95 11.64 -3.17
CA VAL A 66 -17.59 12.88 -2.75
C VAL A 66 -18.61 13.32 -3.78
N GLN A 67 -19.75 13.77 -3.30
CA GLN A 67 -20.76 14.42 -4.13
C GLN A 67 -20.55 15.94 -4.09
N ILE A 68 -20.48 16.56 -5.26
CA ILE A 68 -20.24 18.00 -5.39
C ILE A 68 -21.25 18.65 -6.36
N ASP A 69 -21.57 19.92 -6.10
CA ASP A 69 -22.21 20.83 -7.06
C ASP A 69 -21.23 22.00 -7.31
N SER A 70 -20.44 21.90 -8.36
CA SER A 70 -19.36 22.82 -8.65
C SER A 70 -19.11 22.93 -10.15
N PRO A 71 -18.81 24.14 -10.67
CA PRO A 71 -18.43 24.33 -12.06
C PRO A 71 -16.98 23.94 -12.38
N ILE A 72 -16.19 23.56 -11.36
CA ILE A 72 -14.77 23.21 -11.57
C ILE A 72 -14.71 21.95 -12.47
N PRO A 73 -14.00 21.99 -13.61
CA PRO A 73 -13.81 20.82 -14.46
C PRO A 73 -13.16 19.67 -13.68
N THR A 74 -13.57 18.44 -13.99
CA THR A 74 -13.10 17.24 -13.24
C THR A 74 -11.58 17.10 -13.28
N GLU A 75 -10.95 17.40 -14.42
CA GLU A 75 -9.49 17.38 -14.63
C GLU A 75 -8.74 18.35 -13.72
N ASN A 76 -9.37 19.42 -13.27
CA ASN A 76 -8.78 20.42 -12.39
C ASN A 76 -9.01 20.13 -10.89
N LEU A 77 -9.94 19.23 -10.55
CA LEU A 77 -10.32 18.97 -9.15
C LEU A 77 -9.17 18.40 -8.33
N ALA A 78 -8.41 17.46 -8.87
CA ALA A 78 -7.29 16.83 -8.15
C ALA A 78 -6.28 17.90 -7.68
N LYS A 79 -5.88 18.78 -8.60
CA LYS A 79 -4.98 19.89 -8.27
C LYS A 79 -5.60 20.89 -7.31
N ALA A 80 -6.84 21.33 -7.58
CA ALA A 80 -7.51 22.36 -6.77
C ALA A 80 -7.73 21.90 -5.31
N ILE A 81 -7.98 20.62 -5.09
CA ILE A 81 -8.10 20.04 -3.75
C ILE A 81 -6.70 19.92 -3.12
N THR A 82 -5.71 19.41 -3.86
CA THR A 82 -4.33 19.22 -3.34
C THR A 82 -3.69 20.53 -2.91
N ASP A 83 -3.92 21.63 -3.61
CA ASP A 83 -3.41 22.95 -3.23
C ASP A 83 -3.93 23.45 -1.85
N ARG A 84 -4.95 22.80 -1.29
CA ARG A 84 -5.52 23.10 0.04
C ARG A 84 -5.19 22.04 1.09
N LEU A 85 -4.60 20.93 0.67
CA LEU A 85 -4.21 19.85 1.58
C LEU A 85 -2.84 20.14 2.21
N PRO A 86 -2.57 19.60 3.39
CA PRO A 86 -1.23 19.63 3.97
C PRO A 86 -0.26 18.78 3.13
N PRO A 87 1.07 18.98 3.28
CA PRO A 87 2.09 18.33 2.43
C PRO A 87 2.16 16.81 2.58
N ASP A 88 1.54 16.24 3.61
CA ASP A 88 1.46 14.81 3.87
C ASP A 88 0.24 14.12 3.22
N MET A 89 -0.55 14.85 2.42
CA MET A 89 -1.70 14.33 1.68
C MET A 89 -1.83 14.97 0.30
N ALA A 90 -2.23 14.18 -0.70
CA ALA A 90 -2.54 14.66 -2.04
C ALA A 90 -3.68 13.87 -2.67
N VAL A 91 -4.49 14.53 -3.50
CA VAL A 91 -5.39 13.87 -4.46
C VAL A 91 -4.61 13.64 -5.74
N VAL A 92 -4.39 12.37 -6.07
CA VAL A 92 -3.61 11.95 -7.24
C VAL A 92 -4.46 12.00 -8.51
N GLU A 93 -5.75 11.67 -8.37
CA GLU A 93 -6.68 11.57 -9.49
C GLU A 93 -8.10 11.90 -9.02
N ALA A 94 -8.88 12.52 -9.90
CA ALA A 94 -10.31 12.75 -9.73
C ALA A 94 -11.05 12.30 -10.99
N VAL A 95 -12.04 11.45 -10.83
CA VAL A 95 -12.84 10.89 -11.94
C VAL A 95 -14.32 11.02 -11.62
N GLU A 96 -15.11 11.52 -12.55
CA GLU A 96 -16.55 11.53 -12.43
C GLU A 96 -17.11 10.11 -12.62
N VAL A 97 -18.02 9.71 -11.73
CA VAL A 97 -18.64 8.39 -11.73
C VAL A 97 -20.17 8.52 -11.65
N PRO A 98 -20.94 7.51 -12.07
CA PRO A 98 -22.39 7.54 -11.98
C PRO A 98 -22.89 7.85 -10.56
N LEU A 99 -24.03 8.52 -10.43
CA LEU A 99 -24.61 8.88 -9.12
C LEU A 99 -24.90 7.67 -8.22
N GLY A 100 -25.13 6.49 -8.81
CA GLY A 100 -25.34 5.23 -8.08
C GLY A 100 -24.07 4.44 -7.79
N PHE A 101 -22.87 5.00 -8.01
CA PHE A 101 -21.61 4.29 -7.77
C PHE A 101 -21.41 3.97 -6.28
N ASP A 102 -21.28 2.68 -5.97
CA ASP A 102 -21.00 2.20 -4.61
C ASP A 102 -19.48 2.05 -4.41
N VAL A 103 -18.87 3.01 -3.73
CA VAL A 103 -17.43 3.05 -3.45
C VAL A 103 -16.94 1.90 -2.57
N ILE A 104 -17.82 1.21 -1.86
CA ILE A 104 -17.48 0.07 -0.99
C ILE A 104 -17.83 -1.25 -1.66
N GLY A 105 -19.08 -1.40 -2.12
CA GLY A 105 -19.58 -2.66 -2.67
C GLY A 105 -19.05 -3.01 -4.05
N ALA A 106 -18.62 -2.01 -4.84
CA ALA A 106 -18.05 -2.24 -6.16
C ALA A 106 -16.54 -2.63 -6.15
N VAL A 107 -15.91 -2.68 -4.98
CA VAL A 107 -14.49 -3.05 -4.87
C VAL A 107 -14.28 -4.52 -5.21
N LYS A 108 -13.39 -4.80 -6.18
CA LYS A 108 -12.97 -6.15 -6.57
C LYS A 108 -11.78 -6.64 -5.77
N SER A 109 -10.73 -5.80 -5.67
CA SER A 109 -9.55 -6.13 -4.87
C SER A 109 -8.94 -4.90 -4.18
N LYS A 110 -8.12 -5.18 -3.16
CA LYS A 110 -7.27 -4.22 -2.46
C LYS A 110 -5.88 -4.81 -2.35
N LEU A 111 -4.88 -4.04 -2.74
CA LEU A 111 -3.47 -4.40 -2.61
C LEU A 111 -2.85 -3.60 -1.47
N TYR A 112 -2.30 -4.31 -0.50
CA TYR A 112 -1.46 -3.77 0.57
C TYR A 112 -0.02 -4.18 0.37
N HIS A 113 0.88 -3.24 0.60
CA HIS A 113 2.32 -3.42 0.61
C HIS A 113 2.86 -3.17 2.02
N TYR A 114 3.69 -4.05 2.53
CA TYR A 114 4.36 -3.87 3.81
C TYR A 114 5.86 -3.87 3.63
N THR A 115 6.54 -2.87 4.18
CA THR A 115 7.98 -2.70 4.08
C THR A 115 8.66 -3.06 5.39
N ILE A 116 9.63 -3.98 5.33
CA ILE A 116 10.52 -4.34 6.43
C ILE A 116 11.94 -3.95 6.02
N TYR A 117 12.67 -3.32 6.93
CA TYR A 117 14.11 -3.12 6.80
C TYR A 117 14.84 -4.07 7.73
N ASN A 118 15.63 -4.98 7.15
CA ASN A 118 16.32 -6.08 7.84
C ASN A 118 17.82 -5.84 7.98
N GLY A 119 18.26 -4.59 8.00
CA GLY A 119 19.66 -4.22 8.23
C GLY A 119 20.00 -4.11 9.73
N ALA A 120 21.27 -4.28 10.07
CA ALA A 120 21.73 -4.18 11.46
C ALA A 120 21.53 -2.79 12.08
N ILE A 121 21.61 -1.72 11.26
CA ILE A 121 21.47 -0.34 11.70
C ILE A 121 20.15 0.23 11.16
N ARG A 122 19.37 0.87 12.02
CA ARG A 122 18.08 1.45 11.66
C ARG A 122 18.18 2.46 10.51
N PRO A 123 17.21 2.45 9.55
CA PRO A 123 17.20 3.34 8.40
C PRO A 123 16.57 4.68 8.77
N VAL A 124 17.35 5.63 9.32
CA VAL A 124 16.85 6.87 9.92
C VAL A 124 15.90 7.65 8.99
N LEU A 125 16.21 7.74 7.69
CA LEU A 125 15.41 8.47 6.72
C LEU A 125 14.10 7.74 6.32
N HIS A 126 14.01 6.43 6.61
CA HIS A 126 12.88 5.58 6.22
C HIS A 126 12.13 4.99 7.42
N ILE A 127 12.54 5.31 8.65
CA ILE A 127 12.02 4.71 9.89
C ILE A 127 10.49 4.86 10.05
N ARG A 128 9.91 5.92 9.47
CA ARG A 128 8.46 6.17 9.49
C ARG A 128 7.68 5.39 8.42
N ARG A 129 8.36 4.62 7.56
CA ARG A 129 7.76 3.90 6.43
C ARG A 129 8.18 2.44 6.34
N CYS A 130 8.79 1.91 7.40
CA CYS A 130 9.18 0.50 7.47
C CYS A 130 9.17 -0.01 8.90
N TRP A 131 9.18 -1.31 9.04
CA TRP A 131 9.47 -1.98 10.30
C TRP A 131 10.94 -2.39 10.31
N HIS A 132 11.74 -1.81 11.20
CA HIS A 132 13.13 -2.19 11.37
C HIS A 132 13.25 -3.45 12.23
N ILE A 133 13.86 -4.50 11.69
CA ILE A 133 14.16 -5.76 12.36
C ILE A 133 15.63 -6.07 12.15
N ALA A 134 16.44 -5.97 13.22
CA ALA A 134 17.89 -6.21 13.13
C ALA A 134 18.23 -7.70 13.06
N THR A 135 17.37 -8.59 13.59
CA THR A 135 17.56 -10.04 13.49
C THR A 135 17.36 -10.48 12.04
N LYS A 136 18.29 -11.25 11.49
CA LYS A 136 18.19 -11.74 10.11
C LYS A 136 16.93 -12.58 9.91
N LEU A 137 16.22 -12.28 8.83
CA LEU A 137 14.98 -12.95 8.43
C LEU A 137 15.27 -13.92 7.26
N ASP A 138 14.67 -15.09 7.33
CA ASP A 138 14.58 -16.04 6.22
C ASP A 138 13.38 -15.71 5.33
N THR A 139 13.62 -14.95 4.25
CA THR A 139 12.59 -14.53 3.29
C THR A 139 11.95 -15.70 2.56
N ALA A 140 12.72 -16.77 2.29
CA ALA A 140 12.19 -17.94 1.61
C ALA A 140 11.19 -18.71 2.50
N ALA A 141 11.49 -18.84 3.80
CA ALA A 141 10.56 -19.42 4.75
C ALA A 141 9.31 -18.55 4.94
N MET A 142 9.47 -17.21 4.97
CA MET A 142 8.35 -16.27 5.02
C MET A 142 7.46 -16.39 3.79
N ASP A 143 8.02 -16.48 2.58
CA ASP A 143 7.25 -16.64 1.33
C ASP A 143 6.53 -17.98 1.29
N ALA A 144 7.19 -19.06 1.72
CA ALA A 144 6.53 -20.37 1.84
C ALA A 144 5.30 -20.32 2.78
N ALA A 145 5.41 -19.60 3.91
CA ALA A 145 4.30 -19.40 4.84
C ALA A 145 3.21 -18.50 4.23
N ALA A 146 3.59 -17.43 3.52
CA ALA A 146 2.65 -16.50 2.88
C ALA A 146 1.77 -17.20 1.83
N ARG A 147 2.32 -18.10 1.05
CA ARG A 147 1.58 -18.91 0.06
C ARG A 147 0.48 -19.76 0.68
N LEU A 148 0.64 -20.20 1.94
CA LEU A 148 -0.39 -20.95 2.67
C LEU A 148 -1.60 -20.09 3.03
N LEU A 149 -1.52 -18.76 2.96
CA LEU A 149 -2.63 -17.84 3.21
C LEU A 149 -3.52 -17.62 1.98
N VAL A 150 -3.05 -17.97 0.78
CA VAL A 150 -3.80 -17.75 -0.47
C VAL A 150 -5.05 -18.62 -0.51
N GLY A 151 -6.13 -18.06 -1.08
CA GLY A 151 -7.43 -18.70 -1.22
C GLY A 151 -8.48 -18.12 -0.28
N THR A 152 -9.67 -18.75 -0.29
CA THR A 152 -10.80 -18.37 0.58
C THR A 152 -10.72 -19.15 1.88
N LYS A 153 -10.54 -18.46 3.01
CA LYS A 153 -10.32 -19.05 4.33
C LYS A 153 -10.98 -18.21 5.42
N ASP A 154 -11.15 -18.80 6.59
CA ASP A 154 -11.56 -18.09 7.79
C ASP A 154 -10.33 -17.45 8.45
N PHE A 155 -10.23 -16.12 8.37
CA PHE A 155 -9.12 -15.35 8.91
C PHE A 155 -9.36 -14.82 10.32
N LYS A 156 -10.22 -15.45 11.12
CA LYS A 156 -10.54 -15.01 12.48
C LYS A 156 -9.29 -14.85 13.36
N SER A 157 -8.31 -15.76 13.26
CA SER A 157 -7.03 -15.66 13.99
C SER A 157 -6.19 -14.45 13.61
N PHE A 158 -6.43 -13.88 12.44
CA PHE A 158 -5.73 -12.68 11.96
C PHE A 158 -6.53 -11.40 12.15
N ALA A 159 -7.76 -11.45 12.65
CA ALA A 159 -8.54 -10.28 13.02
C ALA A 159 -8.02 -9.62 14.30
N ALA A 160 -8.33 -8.35 14.54
CA ALA A 160 -8.13 -7.74 15.85
C ALA A 160 -8.96 -8.45 16.91
N GLY A 161 -8.46 -8.54 18.14
CA GLY A 161 -9.14 -9.27 19.21
C GLY A 161 -10.50 -8.66 19.60
N ASP A 162 -10.72 -7.37 19.32
CA ASP A 162 -11.96 -6.62 19.53
C ASP A 162 -12.84 -6.55 18.28
N ASP A 163 -12.46 -7.21 17.18
CA ASP A 163 -13.28 -7.26 15.96
C ASP A 163 -14.54 -8.10 16.19
N LYS A 164 -15.69 -7.44 16.20
CA LYS A 164 -17.00 -8.06 16.51
C LYS A 164 -17.70 -8.65 15.28
N ARG A 165 -17.03 -8.67 14.11
CA ARG A 165 -17.62 -9.24 12.89
C ARG A 165 -17.76 -10.75 13.02
N GLU A 166 -18.94 -11.26 12.71
CA GLU A 166 -19.23 -12.71 12.67
C GLU A 166 -18.67 -13.34 11.39
N ASP A 167 -18.78 -12.63 10.26
CA ASP A 167 -18.19 -13.06 9.00
C ASP A 167 -16.71 -12.69 8.95
N THR A 168 -15.86 -13.70 9.13
CA THR A 168 -14.39 -13.59 9.09
C THR A 168 -13.77 -14.30 7.88
N VAL A 169 -14.60 -14.83 6.97
CA VAL A 169 -14.13 -15.48 5.74
C VAL A 169 -13.72 -14.40 4.73
N ARG A 170 -12.49 -14.49 4.22
CA ARG A 170 -11.94 -13.59 3.21
C ARG A 170 -11.22 -14.40 2.13
N THR A 171 -11.05 -13.77 0.98
CA THR A 171 -10.27 -14.35 -0.11
C THR A 171 -9.01 -13.53 -0.31
N ILE A 172 -7.85 -14.14 -0.08
CA ILE A 172 -6.55 -13.62 -0.47
C ILE A 172 -6.23 -14.17 -1.86
N PHE A 173 -6.04 -13.28 -2.84
CA PHE A 173 -5.68 -13.64 -4.21
C PHE A 173 -4.18 -13.88 -4.35
N ARG A 174 -3.39 -13.08 -3.60
CA ARG A 174 -1.92 -13.12 -3.62
C ARG A 174 -1.36 -12.71 -2.26
N CYS A 175 -0.33 -13.43 -1.83
CA CYS A 175 0.47 -13.08 -0.65
C CYS A 175 1.90 -13.52 -0.93
N ASP A 176 2.78 -12.55 -1.20
CA ASP A 176 4.17 -12.79 -1.60
C ASP A 176 5.12 -12.08 -0.65
N VAL A 177 6.26 -12.72 -0.37
CA VAL A 177 7.38 -12.12 0.37
C VAL A 177 8.63 -12.18 -0.52
N TYR A 178 9.27 -11.03 -0.71
CA TYR A 178 10.45 -10.93 -1.57
C TYR A 178 11.44 -9.87 -1.08
N SER A 179 12.71 -10.04 -1.42
CA SER A 179 13.76 -9.02 -1.21
C SER A 179 13.82 -8.04 -2.39
N SER A 180 14.45 -6.89 -2.20
CA SER A 180 14.63 -5.90 -3.28
C SER A 180 15.35 -6.46 -4.51
N ASN A 181 16.27 -7.40 -4.34
CA ASN A 181 16.97 -8.05 -5.45
C ASN A 181 16.07 -8.98 -6.28
N GLU A 182 15.18 -9.71 -5.61
CA GLU A 182 14.27 -10.64 -6.29
C GLU A 182 13.24 -9.89 -7.16
N LYS A 183 12.75 -8.73 -6.69
CA LYS A 183 11.87 -7.87 -7.49
C LYS A 183 12.53 -7.35 -8.76
N ARG A 184 13.83 -7.02 -8.69
CA ARG A 184 14.61 -6.55 -9.85
C ARG A 184 14.74 -7.65 -10.91
N LEU A 185 15.02 -8.88 -10.47
CA LEU A 185 15.14 -10.03 -11.37
C LEU A 185 13.80 -10.39 -12.04
N THR A 186 12.67 -10.32 -11.32
CA THR A 186 11.34 -10.56 -11.88
C THR A 186 10.91 -9.44 -12.83
N ALA A 187 11.19 -8.18 -12.52
CA ALA A 187 10.89 -7.05 -13.39
C ALA A 187 11.70 -7.10 -14.70
N GLU A 188 12.99 -7.41 -14.63
CA GLU A 188 13.85 -7.59 -15.81
C GLU A 188 13.41 -8.77 -16.68
N ASN A 189 12.93 -9.86 -16.07
CA ASN A 189 12.36 -11.01 -16.78
C ASN A 189 11.01 -10.68 -17.41
N THR A 190 10.16 -9.89 -16.74
CA THR A 190 8.86 -9.46 -17.27
C THR A 190 9.04 -8.45 -18.40
N GLU A 191 9.94 -7.46 -18.28
CA GLU A 191 10.28 -6.54 -19.38
C GLU A 191 10.89 -7.27 -20.59
N SER A 192 11.67 -8.32 -20.36
CA SER A 192 12.25 -9.14 -21.42
C SER A 192 11.19 -10.00 -22.10
N ALA A 193 10.20 -10.51 -21.37
CA ALA A 193 9.06 -11.26 -21.90
C ALA A 193 8.09 -10.33 -22.65
N GLU A 194 7.78 -9.15 -22.13
CA GLU A 194 6.96 -8.14 -22.79
C GLU A 194 7.62 -7.57 -24.04
N LYS A 195 8.94 -7.38 -24.05
CA LYS A 195 9.68 -7.00 -25.27
C LYS A 195 9.63 -8.08 -26.33
N LYS A 196 9.65 -9.36 -25.96
CA LYS A 196 9.47 -10.48 -26.90
C LYS A 196 8.05 -10.55 -27.45
N ILE A 197 7.03 -10.38 -26.60
CA ILE A 197 5.62 -10.38 -27.01
C ILE A 197 5.30 -9.15 -27.86
N ASN A 198 5.81 -7.97 -27.50
CA ASN A 198 5.61 -6.75 -28.30
C ASN A 198 6.35 -6.78 -29.63
N HIS A 199 7.48 -7.46 -29.73
CA HIS A 199 8.18 -7.66 -31.03
C HIS A 199 7.40 -8.60 -31.97
N GLU A 200 6.60 -9.53 -31.44
CA GLU A 200 5.70 -10.36 -32.23
C GLU A 200 4.37 -9.65 -32.59
N LEU A 201 3.88 -8.75 -31.72
CA LEU A 201 2.62 -8.01 -31.90
C LEU A 201 2.77 -6.72 -32.73
N THR A 202 3.97 -6.14 -32.87
CA THR A 202 4.20 -4.92 -33.68
C THR A 202 4.12 -5.14 -35.20
N ARG A 203 3.68 -6.32 -35.65
CA ARG A 203 3.28 -6.53 -37.06
C ARG A 203 1.82 -6.19 -37.36
N THR A 204 1.00 -5.88 -36.34
CA THR A 204 -0.39 -5.44 -36.53
C THR A 204 -0.81 -4.51 -35.39
N ASP A 205 -1.01 -3.26 -35.75
CA ASP A 205 -1.80 -2.21 -35.08
C ASP A 205 -1.07 -1.02 -34.42
N THR A 206 -1.28 0.12 -35.08
CA THR A 206 -0.69 1.44 -34.78
C THR A 206 -1.49 2.31 -33.80
N ASN A 207 -2.32 1.77 -32.91
CA ASN A 207 -3.26 2.60 -32.11
C ASN A 207 -3.28 2.39 -30.58
N LYS A 208 -2.16 2.03 -29.92
CA LYS A 208 -2.12 1.86 -28.44
C LYS A 208 -0.99 2.64 -27.72
N ARG A 209 -0.59 3.80 -28.23
CA ARG A 209 0.51 4.58 -27.61
C ARG A 209 0.14 5.42 -26.37
N ALA A 210 -1.12 5.67 -26.09
CA ALA A 210 -1.50 6.62 -25.04
C ALA A 210 -1.63 6.03 -23.61
N ASN A 211 -1.84 4.73 -23.42
CA ASN A 211 -2.11 4.15 -22.08
C ASN A 211 -0.89 3.60 -21.33
N ASN A 212 0.24 3.38 -21.99
CA ASN A 212 1.42 2.78 -21.33
C ASN A 212 2.31 3.80 -20.60
N GLU A 213 2.17 5.09 -20.86
CA GLU A 213 2.98 6.13 -20.22
C GLU A 213 2.57 6.42 -18.76
N LEU A 214 1.28 6.30 -18.45
CA LEU A 214 0.73 6.55 -17.11
C LEU A 214 1.08 5.46 -16.07
N VAL A 215 1.24 4.22 -16.50
CA VAL A 215 1.67 3.11 -15.63
C VAL A 215 3.15 3.25 -15.27
N ARG A 216 3.98 3.70 -16.19
CA ARG A 216 5.42 3.89 -15.99
C ARG A 216 5.77 5.00 -14.98
N ILE A 217 4.95 6.05 -14.89
CA ILE A 217 5.15 7.16 -13.94
C ILE A 217 4.85 6.73 -12.50
N ARG A 218 3.97 5.74 -12.28
CA ARG A 218 3.61 5.24 -10.94
C ARG A 218 4.72 4.43 -10.26
N GLU A 219 5.56 3.74 -11.02
CA GLU A 219 6.62 2.88 -10.46
C GLU A 219 7.98 3.61 -10.28
N THR A 220 8.26 4.66 -11.04
CA THR A 220 9.56 5.34 -11.04
C THR A 220 9.71 6.47 -10.03
N SER A 221 8.64 6.99 -9.43
CA SER A 221 8.72 8.15 -8.52
C SER A 221 9.35 7.85 -7.16
N TRP A 222 9.56 6.59 -6.81
CA TRP A 222 10.15 6.17 -5.52
C TRP A 222 11.66 5.87 -5.58
N GLN A 223 12.28 5.82 -6.75
CA GLN A 223 13.65 5.33 -6.91
C GLN A 223 14.69 6.34 -7.41
N LYS A 224 14.37 7.61 -7.70
CA LYS A 224 15.37 8.55 -8.22
C LYS A 224 15.36 9.88 -7.48
N SER A 225 16.23 10.02 -6.48
CA SER A 225 16.85 11.30 -6.15
C SER A 225 18.23 11.35 -6.81
N PRO A 226 18.54 12.30 -7.69
CA PRO A 226 19.85 12.45 -8.27
C PRO A 226 20.73 13.31 -7.36
N LEU A 227 21.70 12.73 -6.70
CA LEU A 227 22.87 13.44 -6.21
C LEU A 227 24.10 12.71 -6.75
N SER A 228 24.46 13.06 -7.97
CA SER A 228 25.80 12.79 -8.50
C SER A 228 26.46 14.10 -8.91
N ALA A 229 27.25 14.66 -8.03
CA ALA A 229 28.31 15.58 -8.39
C ALA A 229 29.61 15.00 -7.82
N THR A 230 30.46 14.46 -8.70
CA THR A 230 31.81 14.02 -8.40
C THR A 230 32.78 15.21 -8.55
N PRO A 231 33.64 15.51 -7.57
CA PRO A 231 34.91 16.14 -7.84
C PRO A 231 36.00 15.06 -7.85
N ALA A 232 36.93 15.21 -8.83
CA ALA A 232 38.07 14.33 -9.01
C ALA A 232 39.11 14.47 -7.89
N GLY A 233 39.70 13.34 -7.55
CA GLY A 233 41.08 13.22 -7.10
C GLY A 233 41.37 13.30 -5.59
N SER A 234 41.43 12.17 -4.93
CA SER A 234 42.64 11.74 -4.16
C SER A 234 42.41 10.32 -3.64
N ALA A 235 43.41 9.48 -3.87
CA ALA A 235 43.49 8.17 -3.25
C ALA A 235 43.61 8.33 -1.73
N VAL A 236 42.91 7.48 -0.99
CA VAL A 236 43.31 6.83 0.25
C VAL A 236 42.11 6.40 1.08
N MET A 237 42.19 5.21 1.60
CA MET A 237 41.34 4.50 2.56
C MET A 237 40.02 3.96 2.01
N LYS A 238 40.03 2.66 1.76
CA LYS A 238 38.85 1.80 1.84
C LYS A 238 38.30 1.85 3.27
N SER A 239 37.55 2.89 3.57
CA SER A 239 36.56 2.82 4.62
C SER A 239 35.36 2.08 3.97
N GLU A 240 35.00 0.94 4.49
CA GLU A 240 33.73 0.31 4.25
C GLU A 240 32.66 1.33 4.62
N ARG A 241 32.27 2.17 3.65
CA ARG A 241 31.12 3.07 3.82
C ARG A 241 29.92 2.16 3.98
N ASN A 242 29.27 2.34 5.09
CA ASN A 242 28.01 1.78 5.52
C ASN A 242 26.93 2.09 4.46
N THR A 243 27.01 1.42 3.32
CA THR A 243 25.97 1.41 2.30
C THR A 243 24.86 0.55 2.85
N GLN A 244 23.69 1.14 3.08
CA GLN A 244 22.45 0.38 3.23
C GLN A 244 22.43 -0.57 2.04
N ASN A 245 22.66 -1.88 2.31
CA ASN A 245 22.64 -2.87 1.25
C ASN A 245 21.23 -2.90 0.69
N GLU A 246 21.10 -2.82 -0.63
CA GLU A 246 19.79 -2.99 -1.29
C GLU A 246 19.10 -4.29 -0.85
N ASN A 247 19.87 -5.29 -0.41
CA ASN A 247 19.42 -6.59 0.09
C ASN A 247 18.73 -6.56 1.45
N ASP A 248 18.82 -5.46 2.19
CA ASP A 248 18.23 -5.34 3.53
C ASP A 248 16.72 -5.00 3.50
N TRP A 249 16.15 -4.74 2.33
CA TRP A 249 14.73 -4.44 2.19
C TRP A 249 13.94 -5.70 1.84
N ILE A 250 12.95 -5.99 2.66
CA ILE A 250 12.00 -7.09 2.48
C ILE A 250 10.61 -6.49 2.33
N TYR A 251 9.85 -7.02 1.40
CA TYR A 251 8.52 -6.58 1.08
C TYR A 251 7.51 -7.72 1.20
N VAL A 252 6.32 -7.39 1.68
CA VAL A 252 5.18 -8.31 1.73
C VAL A 252 4.01 -7.66 1.00
N ASP A 253 3.59 -8.25 -0.10
CA ASP A 253 2.41 -7.86 -0.85
C ASP A 253 1.24 -8.76 -0.49
N VAL A 254 0.11 -8.18 -0.13
CA VAL A 254 -1.12 -8.92 0.16
C VAL A 254 -2.26 -8.31 -0.64
N GLU A 255 -2.83 -9.10 -1.55
CA GLU A 255 -3.98 -8.73 -2.35
C GLU A 255 -5.17 -9.63 -2.03
N GLY A 256 -6.35 -9.03 -1.83
CA GLY A 256 -7.57 -9.77 -1.51
C GLY A 256 -8.83 -8.94 -1.75
N ASN A 257 -9.97 -9.60 -1.68
CA ASN A 257 -11.27 -8.94 -1.88
C ASN A 257 -11.59 -7.91 -0.78
N SER A 258 -11.26 -8.26 0.45
CA SER A 258 -11.47 -7.40 1.63
C SER A 258 -10.62 -7.91 2.80
N PHE A 259 -10.46 -7.07 3.83
CA PHE A 259 -9.64 -7.38 5.00
C PHE A 259 -10.39 -7.09 6.30
N LEU A 260 -10.12 -7.91 7.31
CA LEU A 260 -10.55 -7.69 8.69
C LEU A 260 -9.71 -6.59 9.34
N TYR A 261 -10.17 -6.06 10.47
CA TYR A 261 -9.41 -5.07 11.22
C TYR A 261 -8.05 -5.65 11.65
N ASN A 262 -6.96 -4.92 11.37
CA ASN A 262 -5.57 -5.31 11.60
C ASN A 262 -5.08 -6.58 10.87
N MET A 263 -5.88 -7.18 9.97
CA MET A 263 -5.59 -8.48 9.37
C MET A 263 -4.22 -8.52 8.67
N VAL A 264 -3.92 -7.58 7.79
CA VAL A 264 -2.63 -7.57 7.06
C VAL A 264 -1.45 -7.42 8.03
N ARG A 265 -1.56 -6.57 9.03
CA ARG A 265 -0.51 -6.39 10.04
C ARG A 265 -0.29 -7.65 10.89
N ASN A 266 -1.36 -8.37 11.24
CA ASN A 266 -1.27 -9.65 11.95
C ASN A 266 -0.66 -10.74 11.07
N ILE A 267 -0.97 -10.76 9.77
CA ILE A 267 -0.30 -11.63 8.80
C ILE A 267 1.20 -11.36 8.80
N VAL A 268 1.60 -10.10 8.60
CA VAL A 268 3.03 -9.74 8.54
C VAL A 268 3.75 -10.07 9.84
N GLY A 269 3.16 -9.77 10.99
CA GLY A 269 3.76 -10.13 12.28
C GLY A 269 3.94 -11.65 12.44
N THR A 270 2.99 -12.43 11.93
CA THR A 270 3.08 -13.89 11.92
C THR A 270 4.17 -14.40 10.98
N LEU A 271 4.28 -13.82 9.78
CA LEU A 271 5.36 -14.16 8.83
C LEU A 271 6.74 -13.84 9.40
N VAL A 272 6.87 -12.76 10.17
CA VAL A 272 8.14 -12.42 10.85
C VAL A 272 8.53 -13.48 11.88
N GLU A 273 7.58 -14.08 12.62
CA GLU A 273 7.86 -15.19 13.54
C GLU A 273 8.41 -16.43 12.80
N VAL A 274 7.97 -16.66 11.57
CA VAL A 274 8.56 -17.68 10.69
C VAL A 274 9.95 -17.22 10.23
N GLY A 275 10.11 -15.98 9.81
CA GLY A 275 11.37 -15.44 9.31
C GLY A 275 12.51 -15.48 10.32
N ILE A 276 12.24 -15.30 11.63
CA ILE A 276 13.22 -15.47 12.71
C ILE A 276 13.39 -16.93 13.14
N SER A 277 12.82 -17.87 12.40
CA SER A 277 12.88 -19.33 12.66
C SER A 277 12.27 -19.77 13.99
N ARG A 278 11.37 -18.94 14.60
CA ARG A 278 10.63 -19.34 15.78
C ARG A 278 9.54 -20.35 15.43
N TRP A 279 8.92 -20.22 14.26
CA TRP A 279 7.90 -21.10 13.73
C TRP A 279 8.30 -21.63 12.36
N LYS A 280 7.80 -22.83 12.04
CA LYS A 280 7.88 -23.38 10.68
C LYS A 280 6.76 -22.77 9.81
N PRO A 281 6.91 -22.75 8.46
CA PRO A 281 5.87 -22.24 7.57
C PRO A 281 4.49 -22.87 7.77
N GLU A 282 4.43 -24.18 8.05
CA GLU A 282 3.20 -24.96 8.23
C GLU A 282 2.38 -24.49 9.43
N LYS A 283 2.97 -23.76 10.39
CA LYS A 283 2.28 -23.15 11.53
C LYS A 283 1.10 -22.28 11.12
N ILE A 284 1.12 -21.73 9.91
CA ILE A 284 0.01 -20.96 9.34
C ILE A 284 -1.29 -21.76 9.33
N ASN A 285 -1.25 -23.05 8.98
CA ASN A 285 -2.44 -23.89 8.93
C ASN A 285 -3.05 -24.07 10.33
N GLU A 286 -2.21 -24.33 11.33
CA GLU A 286 -2.66 -24.46 12.73
C GLU A 286 -3.29 -23.15 13.24
N ILE A 287 -2.71 -22.00 12.86
CA ILE A 287 -3.23 -20.69 13.23
C ILE A 287 -4.61 -20.45 12.59
N LEU A 288 -4.78 -20.80 11.31
CA LEU A 288 -6.06 -20.67 10.62
C LEU A 288 -7.14 -21.55 11.26
N GLU A 289 -6.78 -22.79 11.62
CA GLU A 289 -7.69 -23.76 12.28
C GLU A 289 -8.08 -23.34 13.70
N ALA A 290 -7.16 -22.70 14.44
CA ALA A 290 -7.38 -22.27 15.81
C ALA A 290 -8.52 -21.24 15.97
N LYS A 291 -8.77 -20.41 14.94
CA LYS A 291 -9.76 -19.31 14.98
C LYS A 291 -9.63 -18.40 16.20
N ASP A 292 -8.42 -18.27 16.69
CA ASP A 292 -8.06 -17.51 17.88
C ASP A 292 -6.90 -16.54 17.56
N ARG A 293 -7.11 -15.25 17.86
CA ARG A 293 -6.09 -14.20 17.66
C ARG A 293 -4.79 -14.48 18.42
N THR A 294 -4.87 -15.15 19.56
CA THR A 294 -3.70 -15.44 20.40
C THR A 294 -2.78 -16.48 19.79
N ALA A 295 -3.26 -17.29 18.84
CA ALA A 295 -2.46 -18.26 18.09
C ALA A 295 -1.56 -17.60 17.04
N ALA A 296 -1.93 -16.40 16.55
CA ALA A 296 -1.15 -15.66 15.53
C ALA A 296 -0.03 -14.83 16.17
N GLY A 297 0.91 -14.39 15.33
CA GLY A 297 2.05 -13.56 15.72
C GLY A 297 1.66 -12.15 16.22
N PRO A 298 2.65 -11.36 16.65
CA PRO A 298 2.43 -10.02 17.14
C PRO A 298 1.87 -9.10 16.04
N LEU A 299 1.23 -8.00 16.45
CA LEU A 299 0.75 -6.99 15.53
C LEU A 299 1.95 -6.21 14.94
N ALA A 300 2.17 -6.28 13.65
CA ALA A 300 3.21 -5.50 12.98
C ALA A 300 2.94 -3.98 13.10
N PRO A 301 3.97 -3.13 13.22
CA PRO A 301 3.82 -1.67 13.25
C PRO A 301 3.05 -1.11 12.06
N ALA A 302 2.23 -0.08 12.28
CA ALA A 302 1.46 0.55 11.21
C ALA A 302 2.35 1.22 10.16
N ALA A 303 3.48 1.78 10.57
CA ALA A 303 4.40 2.55 9.73
C ALA A 303 4.86 1.81 8.45
N GLY A 304 5.05 0.47 8.54
CA GLY A 304 5.43 -0.33 7.37
C GLY A 304 4.31 -0.58 6.38
N LEU A 305 3.04 -0.38 6.76
CA LEU A 305 1.88 -0.73 5.94
C LEU A 305 1.46 0.44 5.03
N CYS A 306 1.20 0.12 3.76
CA CYS A 306 0.69 1.04 2.76
C CYS A 306 -0.43 0.39 1.94
N LEU A 307 -1.57 1.07 1.83
CA LEU A 307 -2.61 0.73 0.87
C LEU A 307 -2.21 1.26 -0.50
N VAL A 308 -1.81 0.36 -1.41
CA VAL A 308 -1.25 0.72 -2.72
C VAL A 308 -2.33 1.00 -3.74
N HIS A 309 -3.34 0.13 -3.81
CA HIS A 309 -4.36 0.19 -4.85
C HIS A 309 -5.70 -0.40 -4.39
N ILE A 310 -6.79 0.11 -4.95
CA ILE A 310 -8.15 -0.44 -4.86
C ILE A 310 -8.68 -0.59 -6.28
N GLU A 311 -9.02 -1.81 -6.67
CA GLU A 311 -9.59 -2.13 -7.99
C GLU A 311 -11.12 -2.16 -7.93
N TYR A 312 -11.75 -1.65 -9.04
CA TYR A 312 -13.20 -1.59 -9.21
C TYR A 312 -13.67 -2.35 -10.44
#